data_af50cfb452c11a16708204990edd2fef
#
_entry.id   af50cfb452c11a16708204990edd2fef
#
_cell.length_a   1.000
_cell.length_b   1.000
_cell.length_c   1.000
_cell.angle_alpha   90.00
_cell.angle_beta   90.00
_cell.angle_gamma   90.00
#
_symmetry.space_group_name_H-M   'P 1'
#
loop_
_entity.id
_entity.type
_entity.pdbx_description
1 polymer ?
#
loop_
_entity_poly.entity_id
_entity_poly.type
_entity_poly.pdbx_seq_one_letter_code
_entity_poly.pdbx_strand_id
1 'polypeptide(L)'
;MRRTLLTILSFLRTVRLLTTLTLLILSVVATVARAEVMISGTRVIYEEKQREGVVKVSNTGDMPVLLQAWIDKGDANARPEAIKVPFSVIPPVVRLDPKRDQTIRLFRTDGGLTADRETLFWFNLLEVPPKPIQSAAGGENKMQLAFRTRIKMFYRPEGLTVLPAQAAKSLAFSMKGNQIVIKNASPYYITLRKLELRTSEKGPVLANFTKINNKMVAPFSELSLPTSAKASINNSAQVFYSVINDQGGETQGTQKLTQ
;
A
#
# COMPACT_ATOMS: atom_id res chain seq x y z
N MET A 1 8.94 -51.79 -39.61
CA MET A 1 8.05 -51.03 -38.74
C MET A 1 8.48 -50.93 -37.26
N ARG A 2 8.89 -52.00 -36.56
CA ARG A 2 9.29 -51.92 -35.11
C ARG A 2 10.51 -51.05 -34.85
N ARG A 3 11.54 -51.03 -35.71
CA ARG A 3 12.78 -50.26 -35.53
C ARG A 3 12.56 -48.73 -35.69
N THR A 4 11.72 -48.32 -36.62
CA THR A 4 11.38 -46.89 -36.82
C THR A 4 10.55 -46.31 -35.66
N LEU A 5 9.67 -47.14 -35.05
CA LEU A 5 8.88 -46.69 -33.89
C LEU A 5 9.77 -46.44 -32.64
N LEU A 6 10.76 -47.30 -32.43
CA LEU A 6 11.74 -47.16 -31.30
C LEU A 6 12.63 -45.93 -31.45
N THR A 7 13.06 -45.58 -32.67
CA THR A 7 13.85 -44.38 -32.94
C THR A 7 13.03 -43.09 -32.73
N ILE A 8 11.77 -43.09 -33.10
CA ILE A 8 10.87 -41.95 -32.87
C ILE A 8 10.59 -41.76 -31.38
N LEU A 9 10.39 -42.86 -30.64
CA LEU A 9 10.16 -42.77 -29.18
C LEU A 9 11.43 -42.27 -28.42
N SER A 10 12.62 -42.72 -28.83
CA SER A 10 13.86 -42.24 -28.23
C SER A 10 14.13 -40.76 -28.53
N PHE A 11 13.85 -40.32 -29.75
CA PHE A 11 13.92 -38.91 -30.17
C PHE A 11 12.99 -38.02 -29.35
N LEU A 12 11.72 -38.44 -29.18
CA LEU A 12 10.74 -37.70 -28.37
C LEU A 12 11.14 -37.63 -26.88
N ARG A 13 11.78 -38.67 -26.34
CA ARG A 13 12.34 -38.66 -24.98
C ARG A 13 13.49 -37.67 -24.82
N THR A 14 14.44 -37.66 -25.77
CA THR A 14 15.57 -36.71 -25.72
C THR A 14 15.10 -35.26 -25.88
N VAL A 15 14.16 -34.98 -26.76
CA VAL A 15 13.55 -33.63 -26.91
C VAL A 15 12.88 -33.19 -25.61
N ARG A 16 12.09 -34.07 -24.98
CA ARG A 16 11.45 -33.76 -23.68
C ARG A 16 12.48 -33.52 -22.58
N LEU A 17 13.55 -34.30 -22.50
CA LEU A 17 14.63 -34.10 -21.53
C LEU A 17 15.36 -32.77 -21.76
N LEU A 18 15.65 -32.39 -22.97
CA LEU A 18 16.27 -31.12 -23.33
C LEU A 18 15.35 -29.95 -23.00
N THR A 19 14.07 -30.02 -23.30
CA THR A 19 13.12 -28.94 -22.97
C THR A 19 12.95 -28.78 -21.47
N THR A 20 12.86 -29.86 -20.70
CA THR A 20 12.76 -29.79 -19.24
C THR A 20 14.04 -29.24 -18.61
N LEU A 21 15.20 -29.61 -19.13
CA LEU A 21 16.50 -29.10 -18.67
C LEU A 21 16.66 -27.60 -18.98
N THR A 22 16.24 -27.17 -20.16
CA THR A 22 16.24 -25.74 -20.56
C THR A 22 15.28 -24.91 -19.67
N LEU A 23 14.08 -25.44 -19.36
CA LEU A 23 13.15 -24.78 -18.46
C LEU A 23 13.69 -24.66 -17.03
N LEU A 24 14.40 -25.71 -16.57
CA LEU A 24 15.03 -25.73 -15.26
C LEU A 24 16.16 -24.69 -15.17
N ILE A 25 16.99 -24.59 -16.22
CA ILE A 25 18.07 -23.59 -16.28
C ILE A 25 17.49 -22.16 -16.34
N LEU A 26 16.42 -21.94 -17.11
CA LEU A 26 15.74 -20.63 -17.19
C LEU A 26 15.16 -20.20 -15.84
N SER A 27 14.68 -21.14 -15.02
CA SER A 27 14.13 -20.83 -13.69
C SER A 27 15.18 -20.41 -12.66
N VAL A 28 16.44 -20.83 -12.84
CA VAL A 28 17.57 -20.47 -11.94
C VAL A 28 18.11 -19.07 -12.25
N VAL A 29 17.92 -18.56 -13.48
CA VAL A 29 18.40 -17.24 -13.91
C VAL A 29 17.44 -16.10 -13.55
N ALA A 30 16.27 -16.39 -12.95
CA ALA A 30 15.35 -15.35 -12.48
C ALA A 30 16.02 -14.50 -11.40
N THR A 31 16.65 -13.39 -11.80
CA THR A 31 17.19 -12.39 -10.88
C THR A 31 16.03 -11.78 -10.09
N VAL A 32 16.02 -12.02 -8.80
CA VAL A 32 15.03 -11.42 -7.90
C VAL A 32 15.31 -9.91 -7.86
N ALA A 33 14.43 -9.11 -8.47
CA ALA A 33 14.45 -7.66 -8.27
C ALA A 33 14.19 -7.38 -6.79
N ARG A 34 15.20 -6.91 -6.07
CA ARG A 34 15.09 -6.52 -4.67
C ARG A 34 14.99 -5.00 -4.60
N ALA A 35 13.98 -4.49 -3.91
CA ALA A 35 14.00 -3.11 -3.45
C ALA A 35 15.17 -2.96 -2.46
N GLU A 36 16.06 -2.00 -2.69
CA GLU A 36 17.23 -1.80 -1.85
C GLU A 36 16.87 -1.17 -0.51
N VAL A 37 15.86 -0.27 -0.50
CA VAL A 37 15.40 0.40 0.71
C VAL A 37 13.99 -0.06 1.07
N MET A 38 13.82 -0.48 2.32
CA MET A 38 12.55 -0.93 2.88
C MET A 38 12.10 -0.01 4.02
N ILE A 39 10.83 0.37 4.03
CA ILE A 39 10.19 1.06 5.16
C ILE A 39 9.43 0.02 5.99
N SER A 40 9.63 0.02 7.30
CA SER A 40 8.85 -0.82 8.21
C SER A 40 7.42 -0.29 8.33
N GLY A 41 6.48 -1.00 7.66
CA GLY A 41 5.06 -0.66 7.68
C GLY A 41 4.58 0.04 6.40
N THR A 42 3.27 0.00 6.21
CA THR A 42 2.58 0.58 5.04
C THR A 42 1.92 1.93 5.36
N ARG A 43 1.97 2.35 6.63
CA ARG A 43 1.41 3.59 7.16
C ARG A 43 2.08 3.99 8.45
N VAL A 44 1.92 5.24 8.83
CA VAL A 44 2.37 5.78 10.12
C VAL A 44 1.15 6.24 10.90
N ILE A 45 1.01 5.81 12.14
CA ILE A 45 0.04 6.35 13.09
C ILE A 45 0.83 7.22 14.08
N TYR A 46 0.55 8.51 14.06
CA TYR A 46 1.11 9.46 15.03
C TYR A 46 0.03 9.79 16.05
N GLU A 47 0.07 9.16 17.20
CA GLU A 47 -0.84 9.45 18.32
C GLU A 47 -0.40 10.74 19.03
N GLU A 48 -1.34 11.64 19.30
CA GLU A 48 -1.08 12.94 19.94
C GLU A 48 -0.31 12.83 21.27
N LYS A 49 -0.62 11.79 22.08
CA LYS A 49 0.04 11.51 23.34
C LYS A 49 1.52 11.14 23.20
N GLN A 50 1.95 10.73 22.00
CA GLN A 50 3.34 10.38 21.75
C GLN A 50 4.15 11.65 21.48
N ARG A 51 5.33 11.73 22.10
CA ARG A 51 6.24 12.86 21.87
C ARG A 51 6.85 12.83 20.48
N GLU A 52 6.96 11.64 19.90
CA GLU A 52 7.52 11.41 18.57
C GLU A 52 6.86 10.23 17.87
N GLY A 53 6.77 10.31 16.55
CA GLY A 53 6.51 9.17 15.66
C GLY A 53 7.84 8.58 15.18
N VAL A 54 7.85 7.30 14.85
CA VAL A 54 9.06 6.59 14.40
C VAL A 54 8.81 5.84 13.11
N VAL A 55 9.70 6.04 12.15
CA VAL A 55 9.73 5.27 10.89
C VAL A 55 11.10 4.61 10.78
N LYS A 56 11.12 3.27 10.80
CA LYS A 56 12.35 2.50 10.56
C LYS A 56 12.53 2.27 9.07
N VAL A 57 13.74 2.48 8.59
CA VAL A 57 14.15 2.30 7.21
C VAL A 57 15.39 1.42 7.18
N SER A 58 15.41 0.42 6.32
CA SER A 58 16.50 -0.54 6.18
C SER A 58 17.04 -0.52 4.76
N ASN A 59 18.36 -0.42 4.61
CA ASN A 59 19.03 -0.65 3.33
C ASN A 59 19.41 -2.13 3.22
N THR A 60 18.66 -2.88 2.43
CA THR A 60 18.92 -4.32 2.18
C THR A 60 19.86 -4.56 1.00
N GLY A 61 20.21 -3.50 0.26
CA GLY A 61 21.12 -3.51 -0.88
C GLY A 61 22.58 -3.63 -0.48
N ASP A 62 23.43 -3.65 -1.49
CA ASP A 62 24.90 -3.77 -1.37
C ASP A 62 25.61 -2.43 -1.59
N MET A 63 24.86 -1.36 -1.88
CA MET A 63 25.39 -0.02 -2.12
C MET A 63 24.84 0.96 -1.09
N PRO A 64 25.62 2.00 -0.71
CA PRO A 64 25.09 3.08 0.11
C PRO A 64 24.09 3.91 -0.68
N VAL A 65 23.05 4.44 -0.01
CA VAL A 65 22.03 5.29 -0.60
C VAL A 65 21.92 6.62 0.17
N LEU A 66 21.54 7.69 -0.52
CA LEU A 66 21.13 8.93 0.13
C LEU A 66 19.61 8.92 0.27
N LEU A 67 19.12 9.08 1.49
CA LEU A 67 17.70 9.17 1.79
C LEU A 67 17.32 10.62 2.10
N GLN A 68 16.22 11.07 1.50
CA GLN A 68 15.57 12.32 1.88
C GLN A 68 14.14 12.02 2.33
N ALA A 69 13.77 12.47 3.53
CA ALA A 69 12.46 12.25 4.11
C ALA A 69 11.75 13.57 4.41
N TRP A 70 10.43 13.62 4.12
CA TRP A 70 9.57 14.76 4.42
C TRP A 70 8.11 14.32 4.56
N ILE A 71 7.26 15.24 5.05
CA ILE A 71 5.82 15.04 5.18
C ILE A 71 5.09 16.06 4.29
N ASP A 72 4.01 15.64 3.61
CA ASP A 72 3.14 16.52 2.83
C ASP A 72 1.66 16.38 3.20
N LYS A 73 0.81 17.31 2.71
CA LYS A 73 -0.64 17.35 2.93
C LYS A 73 -1.47 16.69 1.82
N GLY A 74 -0.86 15.99 0.88
CA GLY A 74 -1.58 15.31 -0.20
C GLY A 74 -1.12 15.66 -1.61
N ASP A 75 -0.50 16.82 -1.83
CA ASP A 75 0.09 17.17 -3.12
C ASP A 75 1.40 16.41 -3.33
N ALA A 76 1.35 15.41 -4.20
CA ALA A 76 2.51 14.60 -4.53
C ALA A 76 3.58 15.36 -5.32
N ASN A 77 3.26 16.50 -5.93
CA ASN A 77 4.17 17.27 -6.76
C ASN A 77 4.79 18.48 -6.02
N ALA A 78 4.33 18.73 -4.78
CA ALA A 78 4.88 19.81 -3.98
C ALA A 78 6.37 19.59 -3.69
N ARG A 79 7.17 20.62 -3.84
CA ARG A 79 8.59 20.61 -3.49
C ARG A 79 8.74 20.59 -1.97
N PRO A 80 9.62 19.75 -1.40
CA PRO A 80 9.79 19.66 0.05
C PRO A 80 9.99 20.99 0.77
N GLU A 81 10.70 21.92 0.13
CA GLU A 81 11.05 23.26 0.68
C GLU A 81 9.81 24.19 0.79
N ALA A 82 8.80 23.96 -0.05
CA ALA A 82 7.57 24.77 -0.08
C ALA A 82 6.46 24.24 0.84
N ILE A 83 6.65 23.04 1.40
CA ILE A 83 5.63 22.38 2.19
C ILE A 83 5.58 22.93 3.62
N LYS A 84 4.39 23.36 4.05
CA LYS A 84 4.13 23.80 5.42
C LYS A 84 3.21 22.77 6.09
N VAL A 85 3.78 21.97 7.00
CA VAL A 85 3.07 21.00 7.82
C VAL A 85 3.50 21.16 9.28
N PRO A 86 2.64 20.84 10.26
CA PRO A 86 2.99 20.95 11.68
C PRO A 86 3.81 19.74 12.16
N PHE A 87 4.78 19.33 11.38
CA PHE A 87 5.69 18.22 11.67
C PHE A 87 7.09 18.52 11.17
N SER A 88 8.08 18.13 11.94
CA SER A 88 9.47 18.04 11.52
C SER A 88 9.93 16.59 11.43
N VAL A 89 10.87 16.34 10.52
CA VAL A 89 11.46 15.01 10.26
C VAL A 89 12.94 15.06 10.59
N ILE A 90 13.43 14.13 11.40
CA ILE A 90 14.82 14.10 11.83
C ILE A 90 15.40 12.67 11.70
N PRO A 91 16.49 12.46 10.97
CA PRO A 91 17.12 13.43 10.06
C PRO A 91 16.30 13.58 8.75
N PRO A 92 16.26 14.80 8.15
CA PRO A 92 15.56 14.99 6.88
C PRO A 92 16.36 14.43 5.69
N VAL A 93 17.66 14.39 5.79
CA VAL A 93 18.58 13.78 4.82
C VAL A 93 19.61 12.96 5.56
N VAL A 94 19.84 11.74 5.08
CA VAL A 94 20.83 10.82 5.69
C VAL A 94 21.39 9.89 4.65
N ARG A 95 22.70 9.62 4.72
CA ARG A 95 23.33 8.52 3.99
C ARG A 95 23.11 7.23 4.79
N LEU A 96 22.59 6.21 4.12
CA LEU A 96 22.38 4.89 4.70
C LEU A 96 23.30 3.87 4.02
N ASP A 97 24.27 3.37 4.77
CA ASP A 97 25.21 2.38 4.28
C ASP A 97 24.55 1.00 4.04
N PRO A 98 25.18 0.11 3.26
CA PRO A 98 24.66 -1.22 2.99
C PRO A 98 24.36 -2.00 4.27
N LYS A 99 23.24 -2.75 4.28
CA LYS A 99 22.83 -3.64 5.39
C LYS A 99 22.71 -2.92 6.74
N ARG A 100 22.40 -1.60 6.71
CA ARG A 100 22.18 -0.80 7.90
C ARG A 100 20.72 -0.35 7.98
N ASP A 101 20.33 -0.07 9.20
CA ASP A 101 19.02 0.49 9.54
C ASP A 101 19.16 1.94 9.98
N GLN A 102 18.14 2.73 9.69
CA GLN A 102 18.01 4.11 10.13
C GLN A 102 16.64 4.33 10.75
N THR A 103 16.59 4.99 11.87
CA THR A 103 15.38 5.48 12.49
C THR A 103 15.16 6.93 12.10
N ILE A 104 14.03 7.22 11.44
CA ILE A 104 13.58 8.57 11.14
C ILE A 104 12.52 8.93 12.18
N ARG A 105 12.74 10.04 12.90
CA ARG A 105 11.83 10.54 13.93
C ARG A 105 10.99 11.68 13.41
N LEU A 106 9.72 11.65 13.77
CA LEU A 106 8.71 12.64 13.39
C LEU A 106 8.29 13.37 14.65
N PHE A 107 8.39 14.69 14.66
CA PHE A 107 8.00 15.51 15.80
C PHE A 107 6.88 16.45 15.39
N ARG A 108 5.85 16.53 16.21
CA ARG A 108 4.81 17.56 16.05
C ARG A 108 5.43 18.91 16.44
N THR A 109 5.25 19.89 15.56
CA THR A 109 5.49 21.31 15.83
C THR A 109 4.14 21.99 16.08
N ASP A 110 4.15 23.20 16.58
CA ASP A 110 2.92 23.95 16.85
C ASP A 110 2.12 24.16 15.58
N GLY A 111 0.82 23.88 15.65
CA GLY A 111 -0.11 24.04 14.54
C GLY A 111 -1.47 23.43 14.90
N GLY A 112 -2.55 24.20 14.71
CA GLY A 112 -3.92 23.78 15.01
C GLY A 112 -4.34 22.59 14.16
N LEU A 113 -4.31 21.40 14.74
CA LEU A 113 -4.92 20.19 14.17
C LEU A 113 -6.28 19.97 14.83
N THR A 114 -7.22 19.38 14.10
CA THR A 114 -8.55 19.07 14.63
C THR A 114 -8.43 18.04 15.75
N ALA A 115 -9.17 18.26 16.85
CA ALA A 115 -9.15 17.38 18.02
C ALA A 115 -10.24 16.29 17.98
N ASP A 116 -11.20 16.38 17.04
CA ASP A 116 -12.35 15.51 16.97
C ASP A 116 -12.20 14.33 16.00
N ARG A 117 -11.14 14.33 15.20
CA ARG A 117 -10.90 13.32 14.14
C ARG A 117 -9.46 13.23 13.73
N GLU A 118 -9.10 12.14 13.06
CA GLU A 118 -7.79 12.01 12.41
C GLU A 118 -7.57 13.06 11.33
N THR A 119 -6.31 13.46 11.17
CA THR A 119 -5.84 14.27 10.04
C THR A 119 -4.84 13.48 9.21
N LEU A 120 -5.05 13.47 7.88
CA LEU A 120 -4.20 12.75 6.94
C LEU A 120 -3.04 13.61 6.47
N PHE A 121 -1.86 13.03 6.55
CA PHE A 121 -0.61 13.47 5.94
C PHE A 121 0.02 12.33 5.16
N TRP A 122 1.13 12.61 4.50
CA TRP A 122 1.89 11.63 3.75
C TRP A 122 3.36 11.73 4.11
N PHE A 123 3.91 10.62 4.58
CA PHE A 123 5.34 10.47 4.76
C PHE A 123 5.96 10.04 3.43
N ASN A 124 7.02 10.75 3.03
CA ASN A 124 7.76 10.50 1.81
C ASN A 124 9.18 10.12 2.13
N LEU A 125 9.71 9.18 1.37
CA LEU A 125 11.10 8.79 1.41
C LEU A 125 11.61 8.72 -0.04
N LEU A 126 12.54 9.59 -0.38
CA LEU A 126 13.25 9.57 -1.65
C LEU A 126 14.59 8.88 -1.46
N GLU A 127 14.82 7.85 -2.25
CA GLU A 127 16.05 7.08 -2.34
C GLU A 127 16.82 7.54 -3.57
N VAL A 128 18.05 8.01 -3.36
CA VAL A 128 18.96 8.42 -4.42
C VAL A 128 20.19 7.52 -4.37
N PRO A 129 20.39 6.65 -5.37
CA PRO A 129 21.55 5.79 -5.44
C PRO A 129 22.82 6.58 -5.69
N PRO A 130 24.03 6.03 -5.39
CA PRO A 130 25.30 6.69 -5.64
C PRO A 130 25.52 6.92 -7.14
N LYS A 131 26.25 7.97 -7.47
CA LYS A 131 26.65 8.19 -8.86
C LYS A 131 27.50 7.02 -9.37
N PRO A 132 27.23 6.51 -10.59
CA PRO A 132 28.07 5.49 -11.18
C PRO A 132 29.53 5.99 -11.26
N ILE A 133 30.47 5.15 -10.86
CA ILE A 133 31.90 5.43 -11.09
C ILE A 133 32.10 5.44 -12.60
N GLN A 134 32.55 6.56 -13.13
CA GLN A 134 32.94 6.63 -14.53
C GLN A 134 34.18 5.75 -14.72
N SER A 135 34.01 4.60 -15.37
CA SER A 135 35.17 3.84 -15.81
C SER A 135 35.89 4.64 -16.92
N ALA A 136 37.17 4.80 -16.80
CA ALA A 136 38.04 5.53 -17.75
C ALA A 136 38.03 4.99 -19.20
N ALA A 137 37.39 3.84 -19.42
CA ALA A 137 37.19 3.21 -20.72
C ALA A 137 35.76 3.44 -21.23
N GLY A 138 35.53 4.62 -21.82
CA GLY A 138 34.47 4.97 -22.79
C GLY A 138 33.03 4.47 -22.52
N GLY A 139 32.16 5.39 -22.06
CA GLY A 139 30.86 5.56 -22.67
C GLY A 139 29.77 4.51 -22.54
N GLU A 140 29.58 3.81 -21.42
CA GLU A 140 28.30 3.15 -21.19
C GLU A 140 27.27 4.19 -20.71
N ASN A 141 26.18 4.38 -21.47
CA ASN A 141 25.04 5.17 -21.03
C ASN A 141 24.36 4.45 -19.86
N LYS A 142 24.62 4.88 -18.63
CA LYS A 142 24.01 4.35 -17.42
C LYS A 142 22.80 5.20 -17.04
N MET A 143 21.63 4.57 -16.90
CA MET A 143 20.45 5.22 -16.36
C MET A 143 20.50 5.12 -14.83
N GLN A 144 20.38 6.28 -14.15
CA GLN A 144 20.24 6.33 -12.71
C GLN A 144 18.79 6.65 -12.36
N LEU A 145 18.16 5.81 -11.54
CA LEU A 145 16.77 5.96 -11.09
C LEU A 145 16.75 6.32 -9.61
N ALA A 146 15.98 7.34 -9.26
CA ALA A 146 15.64 7.65 -7.88
C ALA A 146 14.21 7.15 -7.61
N PHE A 147 14.00 6.47 -6.48
CA PHE A 147 12.69 5.95 -6.09
C PHE A 147 12.11 6.77 -4.96
N ARG A 148 10.84 7.14 -5.10
CA ARG A 148 10.09 7.82 -4.04
C ARG A 148 9.01 6.89 -3.51
N THR A 149 9.14 6.47 -2.27
CA THR A 149 8.11 5.76 -1.54
C THR A 149 7.27 6.75 -0.75
N ARG A 150 5.95 6.64 -0.85
CA ARG A 150 4.99 7.53 -0.20
C ARG A 150 3.95 6.72 0.54
N ILE A 151 3.91 6.84 1.88
CA ILE A 151 2.96 6.14 2.74
C ILE A 151 2.08 7.13 3.51
N LYS A 152 0.88 6.69 3.85
CA LYS A 152 -0.07 7.50 4.63
C LYS A 152 0.45 7.69 6.05
N MET A 153 0.31 8.91 6.57
CA MET A 153 0.53 9.24 7.96
C MET A 153 -0.76 9.82 8.55
N PHE A 154 -1.26 9.22 9.61
CA PHE A 154 -2.46 9.68 10.30
C PHE A 154 -2.05 10.31 11.63
N TYR A 155 -2.32 11.60 11.78
CA TYR A 155 -2.30 12.21 13.09
C TYR A 155 -3.60 11.87 13.80
N ARG A 156 -3.50 11.29 14.98
CA ARG A 156 -4.61 10.82 15.79
C ARG A 156 -4.66 11.61 17.11
N PRO A 157 -5.65 12.50 17.28
CA PRO A 157 -5.81 13.23 18.53
C PRO A 157 -6.22 12.29 19.68
N GLU A 158 -5.99 12.74 20.90
CA GLU A 158 -6.49 12.07 22.10
C GLU A 158 -8.02 12.28 22.25
N GLY A 159 -8.65 11.41 23.03
CA GLY A 159 -10.06 11.57 23.41
C GLY A 159 -11.07 11.20 22.35
N LEU A 160 -10.68 10.55 21.26
CA LEU A 160 -11.65 10.05 20.29
C LEU A 160 -12.55 8.99 20.95
N THR A 161 -13.88 9.15 20.76
CA THR A 161 -14.92 8.39 21.46
C THR A 161 -15.01 6.91 21.05
N VAL A 162 -14.47 6.58 19.87
CA VAL A 162 -14.50 5.22 19.30
C VAL A 162 -13.08 4.66 19.27
N LEU A 163 -12.89 3.38 19.61
CA LEU A 163 -11.59 2.74 19.47
C LEU A 163 -11.28 2.45 17.99
N PRO A 164 -10.00 2.54 17.55
CA PRO A 164 -9.61 2.28 16.16
C PRO A 164 -10.08 0.91 15.64
N ALA A 165 -10.00 -0.13 16.46
CA ALA A 165 -10.44 -1.48 16.11
C ALA A 165 -11.96 -1.58 15.86
N GLN A 166 -12.74 -0.63 16.35
CA GLN A 166 -14.19 -0.58 16.18
C GLN A 166 -14.61 0.31 15.01
N ALA A 167 -13.72 1.18 14.53
CA ALA A 167 -14.03 2.15 13.47
C ALA A 167 -14.55 1.47 12.18
N ALA A 168 -13.98 0.34 11.80
CA ALA A 168 -14.44 -0.42 10.64
C ALA A 168 -15.89 -0.91 10.76
N LYS A 169 -16.36 -1.19 11.97
CA LYS A 169 -17.74 -1.65 12.24
C LYS A 169 -18.76 -0.51 12.18
N SER A 170 -18.33 0.73 12.20
CA SER A 170 -19.19 1.91 12.07
C SER A 170 -19.51 2.30 10.63
N LEU A 171 -18.94 1.56 9.63
CA LEU A 171 -19.30 1.75 8.24
C LEU A 171 -20.75 1.35 8.00
N ALA A 172 -21.51 2.21 7.32
CA ALA A 172 -22.83 1.91 6.81
C ALA A 172 -22.81 1.91 5.28
N PHE A 173 -23.60 1.04 4.69
CA PHE A 173 -23.65 0.85 3.24
C PHE A 173 -25.08 0.97 2.75
N SER A 174 -25.31 1.81 1.74
CA SER A 174 -26.62 1.96 1.12
C SER A 174 -26.52 2.02 -0.41
N MET A 175 -27.64 1.79 -1.08
CA MET A 175 -27.73 1.96 -2.53
C MET A 175 -28.44 3.26 -2.87
N LYS A 176 -27.82 4.04 -3.77
CA LYS A 176 -28.44 5.26 -4.33
C LYS A 176 -28.38 5.16 -5.85
N GLY A 177 -29.51 4.73 -6.44
CA GLY A 177 -29.54 4.41 -7.86
C GLY A 177 -28.53 3.30 -8.22
N ASN A 178 -27.62 3.60 -9.13
CA ASN A 178 -26.57 2.66 -9.57
C ASN A 178 -25.23 2.88 -8.82
N GLN A 179 -25.27 3.38 -7.60
CA GLN A 179 -24.08 3.59 -6.79
C GLN A 179 -24.24 2.97 -5.40
N ILE A 180 -23.16 2.37 -4.88
CA ILE A 180 -23.06 2.07 -3.46
C ILE A 180 -22.51 3.30 -2.75
N VAL A 181 -23.19 3.72 -1.69
CA VAL A 181 -22.75 4.80 -0.80
C VAL A 181 -22.21 4.17 0.47
N ILE A 182 -21.00 4.53 0.83
CA ILE A 182 -20.28 4.03 2.00
C ILE A 182 -20.12 5.20 2.96
N LYS A 183 -20.83 5.16 4.08
CA LYS A 183 -20.77 6.19 5.12
C LYS A 183 -19.87 5.77 6.25
N ASN A 184 -18.94 6.65 6.60
CA ASN A 184 -18.06 6.49 7.75
C ASN A 184 -18.52 7.43 8.87
N ALA A 185 -19.11 6.88 9.93
CA ALA A 185 -19.54 7.62 11.10
C ALA A 185 -18.44 7.75 12.17
N SER A 186 -17.24 7.20 11.92
CA SER A 186 -16.16 7.24 12.88
C SER A 186 -15.22 8.45 12.68
N PRO A 187 -14.43 8.81 13.69
CA PRO A 187 -13.41 9.85 13.58
C PRO A 187 -12.13 9.41 12.86
N TYR A 188 -12.09 8.22 12.28
CA TYR A 188 -10.92 7.63 11.65
C TYR A 188 -11.02 7.59 10.14
N TYR A 189 -9.89 7.67 9.45
CA TYR A 189 -9.80 7.33 8.03
C TYR A 189 -9.88 5.82 7.84
N ILE A 190 -10.82 5.34 7.04
CA ILE A 190 -10.97 3.92 6.75
C ILE A 190 -10.53 3.63 5.32
N THR A 191 -9.47 2.85 5.15
CA THR A 191 -8.98 2.42 3.83
C THR A 191 -9.59 1.08 3.48
N LEU A 192 -10.43 1.05 2.43
CA LEU A 192 -11.06 -0.16 1.92
C LEU A 192 -10.09 -0.94 1.02
N ARG A 193 -10.02 -2.24 1.24
CA ARG A 193 -9.23 -3.17 0.44
C ARG A 193 -10.11 -3.98 -0.50
N LYS A 194 -11.23 -4.48 0.00
CA LYS A 194 -12.20 -5.30 -0.71
C LYS A 194 -13.62 -4.87 -0.37
N LEU A 195 -14.50 -4.98 -1.35
CA LEU A 195 -15.93 -4.75 -1.18
C LEU A 195 -16.70 -5.65 -2.15
N GLU A 196 -17.62 -6.44 -1.62
CA GLU A 196 -18.49 -7.35 -2.36
C GLU A 196 -19.91 -7.28 -1.84
N LEU A 197 -20.87 -7.34 -2.73
CA LEU A 197 -22.27 -7.61 -2.40
C LEU A 197 -22.55 -9.08 -2.65
N ARG A 198 -23.15 -9.75 -1.66
CA ARG A 198 -23.55 -11.17 -1.74
C ARG A 198 -24.93 -11.35 -1.13
N THR A 199 -25.59 -12.46 -1.47
CA THR A 199 -26.85 -12.85 -0.85
C THR A 199 -26.65 -13.40 0.56
N SER A 200 -25.50 -14.03 0.83
CA SER A 200 -25.06 -14.56 2.12
C SER A 200 -23.56 -14.78 2.11
N GLU A 201 -22.97 -15.18 3.23
CA GLU A 201 -21.53 -15.42 3.37
C GLU A 201 -20.97 -16.39 2.31
N LYS A 202 -21.70 -17.47 2.04
CA LYS A 202 -21.34 -18.48 1.03
C LYS A 202 -22.13 -18.32 -0.27
N GLY A 203 -22.95 -17.27 -0.37
CA GLY A 203 -23.80 -17.01 -1.53
C GLY A 203 -23.05 -16.43 -2.72
N PRO A 204 -23.72 -16.39 -3.88
CA PRO A 204 -23.13 -15.81 -5.08
C PRO A 204 -22.81 -14.33 -4.90
N VAL A 205 -21.71 -13.89 -5.53
CA VAL A 205 -21.33 -12.47 -5.61
C VAL A 205 -22.27 -11.77 -6.59
N LEU A 206 -23.05 -10.81 -6.09
CA LEU A 206 -23.96 -9.98 -6.87
C LEU A 206 -23.20 -8.81 -7.54
N ALA A 207 -22.23 -8.24 -6.84
CA ALA A 207 -21.36 -7.20 -7.36
C ALA A 207 -19.99 -7.23 -6.67
N ASN A 208 -18.94 -6.94 -7.44
CA ASN A 208 -17.57 -6.81 -6.96
C ASN A 208 -17.04 -5.44 -7.36
N PHE A 209 -16.46 -4.73 -6.40
CA PHE A 209 -15.93 -3.39 -6.57
C PHE A 209 -14.40 -3.42 -6.65
N THR A 210 -13.84 -3.97 -7.73
CA THR A 210 -12.38 -4.09 -7.92
C THR A 210 -11.64 -2.75 -7.87
N LYS A 211 -12.31 -1.65 -8.26
CA LYS A 211 -11.77 -0.29 -8.19
C LYS A 211 -11.75 0.30 -6.78
N ILE A 212 -12.21 -0.45 -5.76
CA ILE A 212 -12.22 -0.01 -4.35
C ILE A 212 -10.81 -0.04 -3.73
N ASN A 213 -9.90 -0.84 -4.29
CA ASN A 213 -8.59 -1.08 -3.71
C ASN A 213 -7.90 0.24 -3.35
N ASN A 214 -7.53 0.38 -2.07
CA ASN A 214 -6.92 1.58 -1.47
C ASN A 214 -7.79 2.85 -1.50
N LYS A 215 -9.07 2.76 -1.84
CA LYS A 215 -10.01 3.88 -1.64
C LYS A 215 -10.19 4.12 -0.15
N MET A 216 -10.26 5.39 0.22
CA MET A 216 -10.32 5.79 1.62
C MET A 216 -11.56 6.64 1.86
N VAL A 217 -12.27 6.33 2.94
CA VAL A 217 -13.41 7.12 3.43
C VAL A 217 -12.90 7.97 4.58
N ALA A 218 -12.98 9.28 4.43
CA ALA A 218 -12.53 10.21 5.46
C ALA A 218 -13.45 10.14 6.71
N PRO A 219 -12.98 10.66 7.85
CA PRO A 219 -13.80 10.77 9.04
C PRO A 219 -15.11 11.52 8.78
N PHE A 220 -16.21 11.00 9.31
CA PHE A 220 -17.56 11.61 9.22
C PHE A 220 -18.00 11.97 7.80
N SER A 221 -17.58 11.18 6.80
CA SER A 221 -17.85 11.44 5.39
C SER A 221 -18.45 10.23 4.66
N GLU A 222 -18.80 10.44 3.40
CA GLU A 222 -19.34 9.43 2.51
C GLU A 222 -18.47 9.28 1.25
N LEU A 223 -18.42 8.06 0.74
CA LEU A 223 -17.81 7.70 -0.53
C LEU A 223 -18.84 7.00 -1.40
N SER A 224 -19.09 7.52 -2.60
CA SER A 224 -19.97 6.88 -3.58
C SER A 224 -19.14 6.20 -4.67
N LEU A 225 -19.53 4.98 -5.03
CA LEU A 225 -18.86 4.19 -6.06
C LEU A 225 -19.89 3.62 -7.04
N PRO A 226 -19.66 3.71 -8.35
CA PRO A 226 -20.55 3.10 -9.31
C PRO A 226 -20.51 1.57 -9.16
N THR A 227 -21.68 0.94 -9.31
CA THR A 227 -21.81 -0.51 -9.38
C THR A 227 -22.19 -0.94 -10.78
N SER A 228 -21.59 -2.03 -11.24
CA SER A 228 -21.96 -2.70 -12.47
C SER A 228 -22.95 -3.86 -12.26
N ALA A 229 -23.55 -3.93 -11.07
CA ALA A 229 -24.52 -4.97 -10.74
C ALA A 229 -25.73 -4.88 -11.70
N LYS A 230 -25.93 -5.92 -12.50
CA LYS A 230 -27.05 -6.04 -13.45
C LYS A 230 -28.35 -6.54 -12.81
N ALA A 231 -28.30 -7.01 -11.57
CA ALA A 231 -29.45 -7.55 -10.87
C ALA A 231 -30.07 -6.52 -9.92
N SER A 232 -31.36 -6.55 -9.77
CA SER A 232 -32.07 -5.84 -8.70
C SER A 232 -31.52 -6.32 -7.37
N ILE A 233 -30.69 -5.49 -6.74
CA ILE A 233 -30.15 -5.76 -5.41
C ILE A 233 -31.31 -5.56 -4.45
N ASN A 234 -31.83 -6.66 -3.90
CA ASN A 234 -32.88 -6.63 -2.90
C ASN A 234 -32.33 -6.40 -1.49
N ASN A 235 -33.20 -6.06 -0.54
CA ASN A 235 -32.84 -5.75 0.84
C ASN A 235 -32.21 -6.91 1.63
N SER A 236 -32.11 -8.11 1.04
CA SER A 236 -31.44 -9.25 1.64
C SER A 236 -29.94 -9.31 1.33
N ALA A 237 -29.42 -8.41 0.49
CA ALA A 237 -28.02 -8.36 0.16
C ALA A 237 -27.18 -7.93 1.38
N GLN A 238 -26.05 -8.59 1.53
CA GLN A 238 -25.04 -8.30 2.55
C GLN A 238 -23.78 -7.76 1.89
N VAL A 239 -23.16 -6.82 2.58
CA VAL A 239 -21.87 -6.22 2.17
C VAL A 239 -20.76 -6.94 2.91
N PHE A 240 -19.87 -7.58 2.17
CA PHE A 240 -18.63 -8.15 2.67
C PHE A 240 -17.49 -7.22 2.29
N TYR A 241 -16.73 -6.78 3.27
CA TYR A 241 -15.65 -5.83 3.04
C TYR A 241 -14.40 -6.19 3.85
N SER A 242 -13.27 -5.72 3.41
CA SER A 242 -12.06 -5.68 4.22
C SER A 242 -11.45 -4.28 4.21
N VAL A 243 -10.89 -3.91 5.34
CA VAL A 243 -10.21 -2.63 5.56
C VAL A 243 -8.78 -2.87 5.99
N ILE A 244 -7.91 -1.90 5.73
CA ILE A 244 -6.53 -1.97 6.18
C ILE A 244 -6.45 -1.37 7.58
N ASN A 245 -5.99 -2.14 8.56
CA ASN A 245 -5.82 -1.73 9.95
C ASN A 245 -4.53 -0.92 10.18
N ASP A 246 -4.31 -0.47 11.43
CA ASP A 246 -3.15 0.35 11.80
C ASP A 246 -1.80 -0.35 11.55
N GLN A 247 -1.75 -1.68 11.68
CA GLN A 247 -0.57 -2.51 11.44
C GLN A 247 -0.34 -2.78 9.94
N GLY A 248 -1.24 -2.34 9.06
CA GLY A 248 -1.17 -2.59 7.61
C GLY A 248 -1.75 -3.94 7.18
N GLY A 249 -2.28 -4.74 8.10
CA GLY A 249 -3.01 -5.98 7.83
C GLY A 249 -4.46 -5.71 7.45
N GLU A 250 -5.19 -6.77 7.05
CA GLU A 250 -6.60 -6.70 6.69
C GLU A 250 -7.51 -7.10 7.87
N THR A 251 -8.57 -6.34 8.08
CA THR A 251 -9.68 -6.67 8.98
C THR A 251 -10.94 -6.82 8.15
N GLN A 252 -11.61 -7.95 8.28
CA GLN A 252 -12.85 -8.23 7.56
C GLN A 252 -14.08 -7.77 8.35
N GLY A 253 -15.12 -7.39 7.62
CA GLY A 253 -16.42 -7.02 8.17
C GLY A 253 -17.56 -7.45 7.26
N THR A 254 -18.73 -7.59 7.86
CA THR A 254 -19.99 -7.85 7.16
C THR A 254 -21.05 -6.92 7.70
N GLN A 255 -21.80 -6.28 6.82
CA GLN A 255 -22.91 -5.39 7.16
C GLN A 255 -24.10 -5.66 6.26
N LYS A 256 -25.31 -5.37 6.76
CA LYS A 256 -26.50 -5.34 5.93
C LYS A 256 -26.46 -4.11 5.03
N LEU A 257 -26.94 -4.28 3.81
CA LEU A 257 -27.20 -3.16 2.93
C LEU A 257 -28.46 -2.42 3.44
N THR A 258 -28.33 -1.13 3.68
CA THR A 258 -29.47 -0.27 4.03
C THR A 258 -29.99 0.42 2.78
N GLN A 259 -31.28 0.79 2.80
CA GLN A 259 -31.89 1.61 1.73
C GLN A 259 -31.58 3.08 1.93
#